data_e692c64524277f25c01b85718f0932cb
#
_entry.id   e692c64524277f25c01b85718f0932cb
#
_cell.length_a   1.000
_cell.length_b   1.000
_cell.length_c   1.000
_cell.angle_alpha   90.00
_cell.angle_beta   90.00
_cell.angle_gamma   90.00
#
_symmetry.space_group_name_H-M   'P 1'
#
loop_
_entity.id
_entity.type
_entity.pdbx_description
1 polymer ?
#
loop_
_entity_poly.entity_id
_entity_poly.type
_entity_poly.pdbx_seq_one_letter_code
_entity_poly.pdbx_strand_id
1 'polypeptide(L)'
;MGRYEVTQAQWTAKMGSNPSYFVPQNGYSSDTTKPVEQVSWNMIASGSTSFMSLTGLRLPTEAEWEYACRAGTTTARYGEVNAIAWYYQNWTIYGTQQVAGKLPNALGLYDTLGNVWEWCQDWYGPYSSGSVTNPTGPTTGTFRLLRGGNWAVNSGSCRASRRTSGTPVSIVGGFIGFRVVRTP
;
A
#
# COMPACT_ATOMS: atom_id res chain seq x y z
N MET A 1 8.50 -0.31 9.82
CA MET A 1 7.58 -0.11 8.68
C MET A 1 7.64 1.36 8.27
N GLY A 2 7.55 1.65 6.96
CA GLY A 2 7.48 3.01 6.43
C GLY A 2 6.29 3.77 7.00
N ARG A 3 6.53 5.04 7.38
CA ARG A 3 5.52 5.88 8.02
C ARG A 3 4.30 6.14 7.12
N TYR A 4 4.52 6.19 5.81
CA TYR A 4 3.53 6.34 4.76
C TYR A 4 3.92 5.49 3.54
N GLU A 5 3.10 5.49 2.52
CA GLU A 5 3.35 4.83 1.23
C GLU A 5 4.64 5.39 0.58
N VAL A 6 5.33 4.61 -0.22
CA VAL A 6 6.48 5.11 -1.00
C VAL A 6 5.99 6.17 -1.97
N THR A 7 6.62 7.36 -1.93
CA THR A 7 6.23 8.48 -2.78
C THR A 7 6.83 8.40 -4.18
N GLN A 8 6.24 9.14 -5.12
CA GLN A 8 6.76 9.29 -6.49
C GLN A 8 8.21 9.80 -6.48
N ALA A 9 8.54 10.77 -5.61
CA ALA A 9 9.90 11.27 -5.45
C ALA A 9 10.88 10.19 -4.99
N GLN A 10 10.51 9.39 -3.98
CA GLN A 10 11.34 8.30 -3.46
C GLN A 10 11.56 7.20 -4.50
N TRP A 11 10.51 6.84 -5.22
CA TRP A 11 10.61 5.88 -6.31
C TRP A 11 11.55 6.38 -7.41
N THR A 12 11.33 7.59 -7.92
CA THR A 12 12.13 8.17 -8.99
C THR A 12 13.60 8.28 -8.62
N ALA A 13 13.89 8.65 -7.38
CA ALA A 13 15.27 8.74 -6.89
C ALA A 13 16.02 7.39 -6.92
N LYS A 14 15.34 6.27 -6.88
CA LYS A 14 15.93 4.93 -6.92
C LYS A 14 15.84 4.26 -8.29
N MET A 15 14.73 4.46 -9.00
CA MET A 15 14.42 3.75 -10.24
C MET A 15 14.72 4.58 -11.50
N GLY A 16 15.02 5.88 -11.35
CA GLY A 16 15.36 6.78 -12.46
C GLY A 16 14.18 7.28 -13.29
N SER A 17 12.97 6.73 -13.10
CA SER A 17 11.76 7.13 -13.82
C SER A 17 10.52 7.05 -12.93
N ASN A 18 9.46 7.80 -13.27
CA ASN A 18 8.21 7.79 -12.54
C ASN A 18 7.12 7.09 -13.39
N PRO A 19 6.61 5.92 -12.98
CA PRO A 19 5.58 5.20 -13.73
C PRO A 19 4.15 5.70 -13.47
N SER A 20 3.97 6.60 -12.52
CA SER A 20 2.66 6.99 -12.00
C SER A 20 1.77 7.65 -13.06
N TYR A 21 0.46 7.41 -12.95
CA TYR A 21 -0.53 8.06 -13.79
C TYR A 21 -0.80 9.51 -13.39
N PHE A 22 -0.83 9.79 -12.09
CA PHE A 22 -1.15 11.12 -11.56
C PHE A 22 0.09 12.04 -11.55
N VAL A 23 0.53 12.40 -12.75
CA VAL A 23 1.72 13.22 -13.05
C VAL A 23 1.36 14.38 -14.00
N PRO A 24 2.20 15.44 -14.11
CA PRO A 24 1.91 16.60 -14.97
C PRO A 24 1.69 16.24 -16.46
N GLN A 25 2.39 15.24 -16.97
CA GLN A 25 2.27 14.79 -18.36
C GLN A 25 0.84 14.29 -18.71
N ASN A 26 0.08 13.87 -17.69
CA ASN A 26 -1.31 13.44 -17.82
C ASN A 26 -2.30 14.52 -17.32
N GLY A 27 -1.87 15.76 -17.15
CA GLY A 27 -2.71 16.88 -16.72
C GLY A 27 -2.94 16.99 -15.21
N TYR A 28 -2.12 16.30 -14.39
CA TYR A 28 -2.23 16.34 -12.93
C TYR A 28 -1.14 17.22 -12.29
N SER A 29 -1.19 17.33 -10.98
CA SER A 29 -0.24 18.10 -10.17
C SER A 29 1.19 17.57 -10.31
N SER A 30 2.18 18.48 -10.22
CA SER A 30 3.61 18.16 -10.10
C SER A 30 4.01 17.70 -8.69
N ASP A 31 3.07 17.52 -7.79
CA ASP A 31 3.33 17.08 -6.41
C ASP A 31 3.83 15.64 -6.36
N THR A 32 5.12 15.46 -6.18
CA THR A 32 5.80 14.18 -6.07
C THR A 32 5.74 13.56 -4.67
N THR A 33 5.06 14.22 -3.72
CA THR A 33 4.77 13.66 -2.38
C THR A 33 3.54 12.74 -2.37
N LYS A 34 2.86 12.59 -3.49
CA LYS A 34 1.84 11.55 -3.69
C LYS A 34 2.48 10.16 -3.69
N PRO A 35 1.73 9.09 -3.34
CA PRO A 35 2.25 7.74 -3.46
C PRO A 35 2.60 7.42 -4.92
N VAL A 36 3.64 6.64 -5.13
CA VAL A 36 3.87 6.02 -6.43
C VAL A 36 2.79 4.98 -6.68
N GLU A 37 2.26 4.97 -7.89
CA GLU A 37 1.26 3.99 -8.36
C GLU A 37 1.61 3.52 -9.78
N GLN A 38 0.83 2.62 -10.35
CA GLN A 38 1.18 1.88 -11.56
C GLN A 38 2.47 1.05 -11.39
N VAL A 39 2.69 0.53 -10.22
CA VAL A 39 3.81 -0.36 -9.90
C VAL A 39 3.32 -1.78 -9.67
N SER A 40 3.85 -2.73 -10.43
CA SER A 40 3.57 -4.14 -10.22
C SER A 40 4.38 -4.70 -9.04
N TRP A 41 3.93 -5.82 -8.47
CA TRP A 41 4.70 -6.52 -7.44
C TRP A 41 6.10 -6.89 -7.93
N ASN A 42 6.21 -7.31 -9.18
CA ASN A 42 7.51 -7.67 -9.79
C ASN A 42 8.46 -6.47 -9.89
N MET A 43 7.99 -5.29 -10.28
CA MET A 43 8.82 -4.07 -10.30
C MET A 43 9.34 -3.71 -8.91
N ILE A 44 8.54 -4.02 -7.88
CA ILE A 44 8.89 -3.71 -6.49
C ILE A 44 9.86 -4.75 -5.92
N ALA A 45 9.60 -6.05 -6.09
CA ALA A 45 10.20 -7.10 -5.27
C ALA A 45 10.80 -8.28 -6.05
N SER A 46 10.86 -8.25 -7.39
CA SER A 46 11.40 -9.36 -8.19
C SER A 46 12.62 -8.94 -9.00
N GLY A 47 13.68 -9.73 -8.88
CA GLY A 47 14.91 -9.53 -9.65
C GLY A 47 15.85 -8.46 -9.07
N SER A 48 17.08 -8.43 -9.63
CA SER A 48 18.19 -7.59 -9.14
C SER A 48 18.00 -6.10 -9.36
N THR A 49 17.12 -5.70 -10.26
CA THR A 49 16.79 -4.30 -10.57
C THR A 49 15.51 -3.80 -9.90
N SER A 50 14.89 -4.62 -9.05
CA SER A 50 13.68 -4.23 -8.31
C SER A 50 13.97 -3.17 -7.25
N PHE A 51 12.94 -2.41 -6.88
CA PHE A 51 13.06 -1.39 -5.84
C PHE A 51 13.62 -1.96 -4.53
N MET A 52 13.16 -3.15 -4.12
CA MET A 52 13.64 -3.82 -2.90
C MET A 52 15.11 -4.20 -2.99
N SER A 53 15.55 -4.72 -4.14
CA SER A 53 16.96 -5.08 -4.36
C SER A 53 17.88 -3.86 -4.29
N LEU A 54 17.45 -2.72 -4.85
CA LEU A 54 18.23 -1.48 -4.87
C LEU A 54 18.23 -0.73 -3.53
N THR A 55 17.29 -1.02 -2.62
CA THR A 55 17.17 -0.30 -1.35
C THR A 55 17.54 -1.13 -0.13
N GLY A 56 17.61 -2.46 -0.23
CA GLY A 56 17.78 -3.37 0.90
C GLY A 56 16.56 -3.44 1.82
N LEU A 57 15.41 -2.91 1.36
CA LEU A 57 14.14 -2.96 2.07
C LEU A 57 13.32 -4.17 1.59
N ARG A 58 12.18 -4.42 2.23
CA ARG A 58 11.22 -5.46 1.80
C ARG A 58 9.78 -4.97 1.90
N LEU A 59 8.87 -5.70 1.27
CA LEU A 59 7.44 -5.55 1.51
C LEU A 59 7.06 -6.10 2.90
N PRO A 60 6.04 -5.57 3.55
CA PRO A 60 5.47 -6.19 4.74
C PRO A 60 4.81 -7.54 4.38
N THR A 61 4.83 -8.48 5.30
CA THR A 61 3.87 -9.59 5.26
C THR A 61 2.47 -9.06 5.52
N GLU A 62 1.44 -9.82 5.16
CA GLU A 62 0.05 -9.45 5.48
C GLU A 62 -0.16 -9.24 6.98
N ALA A 63 0.41 -10.13 7.79
CA ALA A 63 0.29 -10.06 9.24
C ALA A 63 0.97 -8.82 9.82
N GLU A 64 2.17 -8.48 9.34
CA GLU A 64 2.87 -7.25 9.73
C GLU A 64 2.07 -6.01 9.33
N TRP A 65 1.50 -6.02 8.13
CA TRP A 65 0.69 -4.92 7.62
C TRP A 65 -0.55 -4.69 8.49
N GLU A 66 -1.32 -5.76 8.76
CA GLU A 66 -2.56 -5.64 9.55
C GLU A 66 -2.28 -5.28 11.00
N TYR A 67 -1.24 -5.87 11.63
CA TYR A 67 -0.81 -5.51 12.97
C TYR A 67 -0.46 -4.02 13.06
N ALA A 68 0.32 -3.53 12.12
CA ALA A 68 0.74 -2.13 12.07
C ALA A 68 -0.43 -1.19 11.76
N CYS A 69 -1.33 -1.56 10.85
CA CYS A 69 -2.54 -0.80 10.54
C CYS A 69 -3.46 -0.65 11.76
N ARG A 70 -3.67 -1.74 12.50
CA ARG A 70 -4.53 -1.74 13.69
C ARG A 70 -3.94 -0.94 14.85
N ALA A 71 -2.62 -0.94 15.01
CA ALA A 71 -1.94 -0.21 16.08
C ALA A 71 -2.59 -0.44 17.46
N GLY A 72 -2.96 -1.70 17.77
CA GLY A 72 -3.61 -2.11 19.01
C GLY A 72 -5.15 -2.08 19.00
N THR A 73 -5.81 -1.55 17.96
CA THR A 73 -7.28 -1.54 17.89
C THR A 73 -7.83 -2.89 17.43
N THR A 74 -9.01 -3.27 17.93
CA THR A 74 -9.75 -4.48 17.52
C THR A 74 -10.89 -4.17 16.56
N THR A 75 -11.22 -2.89 16.36
CA THR A 75 -12.29 -2.40 15.49
C THR A 75 -11.91 -2.50 14.01
N ALA A 76 -12.87 -2.25 13.12
CA ALA A 76 -12.64 -2.28 11.68
C ALA A 76 -11.61 -1.24 11.21
N ARG A 77 -11.47 -0.13 11.94
CA ARG A 77 -10.60 1.03 11.66
C ARG A 77 -10.01 1.55 12.96
N TYR A 78 -8.87 2.22 12.87
CA TYR A 78 -8.23 2.85 14.04
C TYR A 78 -8.79 4.26 14.34
N GLY A 79 -9.79 4.73 13.60
CA GLY A 79 -10.44 6.02 13.82
C GLY A 79 -11.62 6.25 12.89
N GLU A 80 -12.18 7.47 12.93
CA GLU A 80 -13.26 7.92 12.03
C GLU A 80 -12.76 7.96 10.59
N VAL A 81 -13.49 7.33 9.67
CA VAL A 81 -13.01 7.08 8.30
C VAL A 81 -12.64 8.37 7.54
N ASN A 82 -13.40 9.44 7.71
CA ASN A 82 -13.09 10.73 7.05
C ASN A 82 -11.81 11.38 7.57
N ALA A 83 -11.45 11.10 8.82
CA ALA A 83 -10.26 11.65 9.44
C ALA A 83 -8.98 10.88 9.10
N ILE A 84 -9.09 9.59 8.74
CA ILE A 84 -7.94 8.67 8.64
C ILE A 84 -7.68 8.11 7.24
N ALA A 85 -8.64 8.26 6.29
CA ALA A 85 -8.57 7.60 4.99
C ALA A 85 -8.98 8.53 3.84
N TRP A 86 -8.30 8.40 2.69
CA TRP A 86 -8.73 8.94 1.41
C TRP A 86 -9.48 7.86 0.63
N TYR A 87 -10.75 8.12 0.28
CA TYR A 87 -11.63 7.18 -0.42
C TYR A 87 -12.63 7.94 -1.31
N TYR A 88 -13.48 7.24 -2.06
CA TYR A 88 -14.32 7.78 -3.13
C TYR A 88 -15.15 9.05 -2.77
N GLN A 89 -15.60 9.20 -1.54
CA GLN A 89 -16.46 10.32 -1.16
C GLN A 89 -15.72 11.52 -0.56
N ASN A 90 -14.40 11.45 -0.35
CA ASN A 90 -13.71 12.51 0.41
C ASN A 90 -12.38 13.00 -0.17
N TRP A 91 -11.99 12.56 -1.35
CA TRP A 91 -10.81 13.13 -2.01
C TRP A 91 -11.08 14.58 -2.46
N THR A 92 -10.07 15.42 -2.39
CA THR A 92 -10.16 16.84 -2.77
C THR A 92 -9.83 17.07 -4.25
N ILE A 93 -9.02 16.19 -4.82
CA ILE A 93 -8.62 16.18 -6.23
C ILE A 93 -8.79 14.74 -6.72
N TYR A 94 -9.34 14.55 -7.91
CA TYR A 94 -9.48 13.22 -8.52
C TYR A 94 -8.13 12.49 -8.56
N GLY A 95 -8.07 11.31 -7.96
CA GLY A 95 -6.86 10.48 -7.90
C GLY A 95 -6.22 10.40 -6.52
N THR A 96 -4.96 9.99 -6.51
CA THR A 96 -4.16 9.89 -5.27
C THR A 96 -3.94 11.26 -4.63
N GLN A 97 -3.92 11.27 -3.31
CA GLN A 97 -3.66 12.47 -2.51
C GLN A 97 -2.22 12.43 -1.95
N GLN A 98 -1.72 13.58 -1.54
CA GLN A 98 -0.45 13.69 -0.83
C GLN A 98 -0.45 12.74 0.38
N VAL A 99 0.66 12.03 0.59
CA VAL A 99 0.81 11.17 1.77
C VAL A 99 0.80 12.00 3.07
N ALA A 100 0.37 11.39 4.17
CA ALA A 100 0.22 12.03 5.47
C ALA A 100 -0.79 13.19 5.51
N GLY A 101 -1.71 13.26 4.56
CA GLY A 101 -2.80 14.25 4.54
C GLY A 101 -3.97 13.95 5.49
N LYS A 102 -3.98 12.79 6.12
CA LYS A 102 -4.97 12.35 7.12
C LYS A 102 -4.30 12.07 8.47
N LEU A 103 -5.08 11.75 9.49
CA LEU A 103 -4.55 11.44 10.82
C LEU A 103 -3.87 10.07 10.84
N PRO A 104 -2.73 9.93 11.55
CA PRO A 104 -2.04 8.66 11.72
C PRO A 104 -2.75 7.77 12.73
N ASN A 105 -2.38 6.48 12.73
CA ASN A 105 -2.72 5.58 13.82
C ASN A 105 -1.79 5.76 15.04
N ALA A 106 -2.02 5.00 16.12
CA ALA A 106 -1.25 5.11 17.37
C ALA A 106 0.26 4.77 17.23
N LEU A 107 0.68 4.12 16.14
CA LEU A 107 2.09 3.89 15.81
C LEU A 107 2.68 5.00 14.91
N GLY A 108 1.93 6.06 14.64
CA GLY A 108 2.35 7.16 13.77
C GLY A 108 2.38 6.82 12.28
N LEU A 109 1.67 5.78 11.86
CA LEU A 109 1.55 5.38 10.46
C LEU A 109 0.35 6.06 9.80
N TYR A 110 0.59 6.67 8.66
CA TYR A 110 -0.40 7.38 7.85
C TYR A 110 -0.88 6.50 6.69
N ASP A 111 -2.06 6.80 6.18
CA ASP A 111 -2.61 6.28 4.92
C ASP A 111 -2.62 4.74 4.83
N THR A 112 -2.59 4.04 5.98
CA THR A 112 -2.76 2.57 5.99
C THR A 112 -4.17 2.15 5.56
N LEU A 113 -5.11 3.09 5.53
CA LEU A 113 -6.45 2.91 4.98
C LEU A 113 -6.73 3.98 3.93
N GLY A 114 -7.12 3.57 2.73
CA GLY A 114 -7.40 4.46 1.61
C GLY A 114 -6.16 4.82 0.79
N ASN A 115 -6.20 5.91 0.06
CA ASN A 115 -5.21 6.44 -0.89
C ASN A 115 -4.83 5.43 -1.97
N VAL A 116 -3.94 4.47 -1.73
CA VAL A 116 -3.67 3.36 -2.66
C VAL A 116 -3.75 2.00 -1.96
N TRP A 117 -4.16 0.96 -2.70
CA TRP A 117 -3.96 -0.41 -2.25
C TRP A 117 -2.46 -0.68 -2.11
N GLU A 118 -2.07 -1.39 -1.08
CA GLU A 118 -0.67 -1.67 -0.80
C GLU A 118 -0.32 -3.15 -1.02
N TRP A 119 0.69 -3.39 -1.87
CA TRP A 119 1.24 -4.72 -2.05
C TRP A 119 1.86 -5.26 -0.76
N CYS A 120 1.54 -6.52 -0.45
CA CYS A 120 2.21 -7.31 0.58
C CYS A 120 3.11 -8.38 -0.03
N GLN A 121 4.01 -8.94 0.80
CA GLN A 121 4.92 -10.01 0.40
C GLN A 121 4.17 -11.28 0.04
N ASP A 122 3.06 -11.56 0.69
CA ASP A 122 2.36 -12.84 0.71
C ASP A 122 1.67 -13.16 -0.63
N TRP A 123 1.62 -14.42 -0.96
CA TRP A 123 0.66 -14.94 -1.91
C TRP A 123 -0.75 -14.89 -1.31
N TYR A 124 -1.73 -14.55 -2.13
CA TYR A 124 -3.14 -14.56 -1.71
C TYR A 124 -3.64 -16.00 -1.57
N GLY A 125 -4.21 -16.32 -0.42
CA GLY A 125 -4.82 -17.62 -0.13
C GLY A 125 -5.71 -17.59 1.10
N PRO A 126 -6.36 -18.70 1.43
CA PRO A 126 -7.11 -18.83 2.68
C PRO A 126 -6.17 -18.72 3.88
N TYR A 127 -6.72 -18.27 4.99
CA TYR A 127 -6.00 -18.36 6.25
C TYR A 127 -5.88 -19.80 6.71
N SER A 128 -4.75 -20.14 7.35
CA SER A 128 -4.59 -21.43 8.02
C SER A 128 -5.60 -21.57 9.16
N SER A 129 -6.09 -22.79 9.36
CA SER A 129 -6.88 -23.12 10.56
C SER A 129 -5.96 -23.17 11.79
N GLY A 130 -6.42 -22.62 12.91
CA GLY A 130 -5.69 -22.64 14.17
C GLY A 130 -4.78 -21.41 14.39
N SER A 131 -4.06 -21.44 15.51
CA SER A 131 -3.15 -20.38 15.89
C SER A 131 -1.84 -20.47 15.09
N VAL A 132 -1.40 -19.36 14.55
CA VAL A 132 -0.13 -19.24 13.81
C VAL A 132 0.69 -18.05 14.34
N THR A 133 2.01 -18.18 14.31
CA THR A 133 2.93 -17.11 14.71
C THR A 133 3.66 -16.59 13.49
N ASN A 134 3.62 -15.27 13.28
CA ASN A 134 4.28 -14.57 12.16
C ASN A 134 4.00 -15.23 10.79
N PRO A 135 2.74 -15.42 10.40
CA PRO A 135 2.40 -16.08 9.14
C PRO A 135 2.92 -15.28 7.95
N THR A 136 3.34 -15.98 6.89
CA THR A 136 3.83 -15.41 5.64
C THR A 136 2.97 -15.81 4.44
N GLY A 137 1.77 -16.34 4.71
CA GLY A 137 0.87 -16.85 3.69
C GLY A 137 1.33 -18.16 3.04
N PRO A 138 0.66 -18.59 1.95
CA PRO A 138 1.08 -19.75 1.18
C PRO A 138 2.47 -19.58 0.57
N THR A 139 3.20 -20.68 0.38
CA THR A 139 4.54 -20.67 -0.22
C THR A 139 4.53 -20.39 -1.72
N THR A 140 3.41 -20.69 -2.39
CA THR A 140 3.18 -20.46 -3.83
C THR A 140 1.78 -19.92 -4.07
N GLY A 141 1.57 -19.29 -5.23
CA GLY A 141 0.25 -18.77 -5.61
C GLY A 141 0.26 -18.11 -6.98
N THR A 142 -0.90 -17.68 -7.42
CA THR A 142 -1.10 -16.95 -8.69
C THR A 142 -1.20 -15.44 -8.45
N PHE A 143 -1.71 -15.02 -7.29
CA PHE A 143 -1.99 -13.64 -6.95
C PHE A 143 -1.24 -13.21 -5.70
N ARG A 144 -0.70 -11.99 -5.73
CA ARG A 144 -0.13 -11.33 -4.55
C ARG A 144 -1.21 -10.55 -3.81
N LEU A 145 -1.05 -10.44 -2.52
CA LEU A 145 -2.00 -9.80 -1.62
C LEU A 145 -1.90 -8.27 -1.68
N LEU A 146 -3.07 -7.63 -1.55
CA LEU A 146 -3.24 -6.18 -1.44
C LEU A 146 -4.09 -5.82 -0.22
N ARG A 147 -3.74 -4.73 0.45
CA ARG A 147 -4.38 -4.28 1.69
C ARG A 147 -4.72 -2.78 1.64
N GLY A 148 -5.60 -2.32 2.52
CA GLY A 148 -5.84 -0.91 2.85
C GLY A 148 -7.03 -0.23 2.18
N GLY A 149 -7.39 -0.60 0.96
CA GLY A 149 -8.31 0.18 0.14
C GLY A 149 -7.59 1.24 -0.69
N ASN A 150 -8.32 2.02 -1.48
CA ASN A 150 -7.76 3.11 -2.26
C ASN A 150 -8.72 4.30 -2.36
N TRP A 151 -8.28 5.38 -2.99
CA TRP A 151 -9.05 6.62 -3.19
C TRP A 151 -10.36 6.44 -3.96
N ALA A 152 -10.52 5.39 -4.77
CA ALA A 152 -11.70 5.16 -5.62
C ALA A 152 -12.70 4.14 -5.06
N VAL A 153 -12.42 3.48 -3.93
CA VAL A 153 -13.35 2.56 -3.28
C VAL A 153 -14.25 3.29 -2.26
N ASN A 154 -15.39 2.69 -1.93
CA ASN A 154 -16.23 3.19 -0.84
C ASN A 154 -15.60 2.95 0.54
N SER A 155 -16.07 3.68 1.54
CA SER A 155 -15.58 3.60 2.92
C SER A 155 -15.62 2.19 3.53
N GLY A 156 -16.54 1.33 3.08
CA GLY A 156 -16.64 -0.06 3.53
C GLY A 156 -15.41 -0.91 3.18
N SER A 157 -14.65 -0.52 2.16
CA SER A 157 -13.40 -1.18 1.77
C SER A 157 -12.17 -0.69 2.52
N CYS A 158 -12.22 0.52 3.12
CA CYS A 158 -11.16 1.08 3.94
C CYS A 158 -11.25 0.53 5.37
N ARG A 159 -10.82 -0.70 5.58
CA ARG A 159 -10.81 -1.38 6.89
C ARG A 159 -9.60 -2.31 7.01
N ALA A 160 -9.08 -2.47 8.22
CA ALA A 160 -7.88 -3.25 8.49
C ALA A 160 -7.96 -4.69 7.99
N SER A 161 -9.12 -5.33 8.08
CA SER A 161 -9.31 -6.73 7.64
C SER A 161 -9.59 -6.90 6.13
N ARG A 162 -9.74 -5.82 5.35
CA ARG A 162 -10.05 -5.95 3.92
C ARG A 162 -8.85 -6.48 3.15
N ARG A 163 -9.08 -7.57 2.42
CA ARG A 163 -8.12 -8.22 1.53
C ARG A 163 -8.58 -8.11 0.09
N THR A 164 -7.65 -7.92 -0.82
CA THR A 164 -7.83 -8.13 -2.26
C THR A 164 -6.52 -8.64 -2.85
N SER A 165 -6.47 -8.87 -4.14
CA SER A 165 -5.27 -9.44 -4.77
C SER A 165 -5.11 -8.98 -6.21
N GLY A 166 -3.88 -9.08 -6.72
CA GLY A 166 -3.53 -8.84 -8.11
C GLY A 166 -2.46 -9.81 -8.59
N THR A 167 -2.37 -10.03 -9.91
CA THR A 167 -1.24 -10.79 -10.46
C THR A 167 0.06 -10.03 -10.23
N PRO A 168 1.20 -10.71 -10.03
CA PRO A 168 2.48 -10.03 -9.77
C PRO A 168 2.93 -9.06 -10.84
N VAL A 169 2.42 -9.20 -12.06
CA VAL A 169 2.70 -8.32 -13.20
C VAL A 169 1.66 -7.22 -13.40
N SER A 170 0.57 -7.22 -12.64
CA SER A 170 -0.51 -6.23 -12.79
C SER A 170 -0.01 -4.81 -12.52
N ILE A 171 -0.26 -3.95 -13.47
CA ILE A 171 -0.18 -2.49 -13.34
C ILE A 171 -1.62 -2.00 -13.49
N VAL A 172 -2.31 -1.79 -12.37
CA VAL A 172 -3.71 -1.34 -12.39
C VAL A 172 -3.74 0.14 -12.08
N GLY A 173 -4.09 0.90 -13.09
CA GLY A 173 -3.99 2.35 -13.19
C GLY A 173 -4.35 3.15 -11.94
N GLY A 174 -3.38 3.80 -11.33
CA GLY A 174 -3.58 4.82 -10.30
C GLY A 174 -4.13 4.35 -8.95
N PHE A 175 -4.23 3.03 -8.70
CA PHE A 175 -4.92 2.49 -7.53
C PHE A 175 -4.03 1.70 -6.58
N ILE A 176 -2.84 1.29 -7.03
CA ILE A 176 -1.97 0.36 -6.31
C ILE A 176 -0.57 0.94 -6.17
N GLY A 177 -0.11 1.02 -4.94
CA GLY A 177 1.24 1.37 -4.53
C GLY A 177 1.76 0.37 -3.47
N PHE A 178 2.60 0.84 -2.57
CA PHE A 178 3.18 0.00 -1.52
C PHE A 178 3.84 0.82 -0.42
N ARG A 179 4.07 0.19 0.72
CA ARG A 179 4.98 0.69 1.75
C ARG A 179 6.08 -0.33 2.04
N VAL A 180 7.13 0.10 2.69
CA VAL A 180 8.33 -0.70 2.94
C VAL A 180 8.48 -1.07 4.40
N VAL A 181 9.22 -2.17 4.63
CA VAL A 181 9.71 -2.57 5.96
C VAL A 181 11.23 -2.73 5.88
N ARG A 182 11.90 -2.32 6.93
CA ARG A 182 13.31 -2.66 7.16
C ARG A 182 13.36 -3.85 8.12
N THR A 183 14.09 -4.87 7.74
CA THR A 183 14.44 -5.95 8.68
C THR A 183 15.39 -5.40 9.73
N PRO A 184 15.20 -5.72 11.02
CA PRO A 184 16.10 -5.33 12.09
C PRO A 184 17.53 -5.76 11.83
#